data_eee3d90b89aefd1feae0791441e18579
#
_entry.id   eee3d90b89aefd1feae0791441e18579
#
_cell.length_a   1.000
_cell.length_b   1.000
_cell.length_c   1.000
_cell.angle_alpha   90.00
_cell.angle_beta   90.00
_cell.angle_gamma   90.00
#
_symmetry.space_group_name_H-M   'P 1'
#
loop_
_entity.id
_entity.type
_entity.pdbx_description
1 polymer ?
#
loop_
_entity_poly.entity_id
_entity_poly.type
_entity_poly.pdbx_seq_one_letter_code
_entity_poly.pdbx_strand_id
1 'polypeptide(L)'
;MPTELTNRIRIVTFAFFIMVVAHASATASQLILTWDDNSTNETGFSVERSTGATGVFEEVGGTGPDVTTYVDVAVADATTYCYRVRAFNATEYSDYSNTACATTPQVFGLAVAKIGAGSGTVISTPDGIICGSSCSGTFPSGTSVILNATPANGSTFTGWSGENCAGTGPCTVTITSATALTAAFDMAPESLTRPSPLHKSV
;
A
#
# COMPACT_ATOMS: atom_id res chain seq x y z
N MET A 1 0.52 11.85 -47.53
CA MET A 1 -0.36 12.45 -46.51
C MET A 1 0.16 11.97 -45.17
N PRO A 2 0.64 12.83 -44.27
CA PRO A 2 1.06 12.40 -42.97
C PRO A 2 -0.19 12.00 -42.18
N THR A 3 -0.25 10.76 -41.71
CA THR A 3 -1.27 10.28 -40.80
C THR A 3 -1.06 10.96 -39.47
N GLU A 4 -1.98 11.85 -39.11
CA GLU A 4 -1.99 12.49 -37.78
C GLU A 4 -2.14 11.44 -36.67
N LEU A 5 -1.12 11.41 -35.85
CA LEU A 5 -1.06 10.55 -34.65
C LEU A 5 -1.83 11.22 -33.52
N THR A 6 -3.05 10.78 -33.26
CA THR A 6 -3.81 11.20 -32.08
C THR A 6 -3.70 10.13 -31.00
N ASN A 7 -2.77 10.32 -30.10
CA ASN A 7 -2.60 9.44 -28.94
C ASN A 7 -3.52 9.88 -27.79
N ARG A 8 -4.39 9.00 -27.29
CA ARG A 8 -5.26 9.28 -26.13
C ARG A 8 -4.79 8.54 -24.90
N ILE A 9 -4.35 9.28 -23.90
CA ILE A 9 -3.97 8.70 -22.60
C ILE A 9 -5.21 8.42 -21.76
N ARG A 10 -5.28 7.21 -21.21
CA ARG A 10 -6.15 6.88 -20.09
C ARG A 10 -5.30 6.64 -18.86
N ILE A 11 -5.50 7.42 -17.80
CA ILE A 11 -4.89 7.14 -16.51
C ILE A 11 -5.84 6.22 -15.75
N VAL A 12 -5.38 5.03 -15.46
CA VAL A 12 -6.10 4.10 -14.58
C VAL A 12 -5.45 4.20 -13.21
N THR A 13 -6.12 4.87 -12.27
CA THR A 13 -5.76 4.79 -10.86
C THR A 13 -6.23 3.45 -10.32
N PHE A 14 -5.34 2.50 -10.17
CA PHE A 14 -5.66 1.27 -9.45
C PHE A 14 -5.52 1.50 -7.94
N ALA A 15 -6.67 1.53 -7.24
CA ALA A 15 -6.73 1.04 -5.89
C ALA A 15 -6.53 -0.47 -5.97
N PHE A 16 -5.40 -0.97 -5.53
CA PHE A 16 -5.08 -2.35 -5.18
C PHE A 16 -5.85 -3.48 -5.87
N PHE A 17 -5.20 -4.19 -6.77
CA PHE A 17 -5.38 -5.62 -6.88
C PHE A 17 -4.01 -6.30 -6.77
N ILE A 18 -3.79 -6.98 -5.66
CA ILE A 18 -2.56 -7.67 -5.31
C ILE A 18 -2.63 -9.08 -5.86
N MET A 19 -1.63 -9.48 -6.62
CA MET A 19 -1.24 -10.87 -6.71
C MET A 19 -0.14 -11.10 -5.66
N VAL A 20 -0.41 -12.05 -4.75
CA VAL A 20 0.37 -12.36 -3.57
C VAL A 20 1.78 -12.83 -3.93
N VAL A 21 2.82 -12.12 -3.48
CA VAL A 21 4.03 -12.74 -2.91
C VAL A 21 4.44 -11.86 -1.73
N ALA A 22 4.53 -12.48 -0.55
CA ALA A 22 4.79 -11.83 0.72
C ALA A 22 6.16 -11.15 0.74
N HIS A 23 6.18 -9.83 0.85
CA HIS A 23 7.19 -9.06 1.58
C HIS A 23 6.53 -7.76 2.02
N ALA A 24 6.50 -7.54 3.33
CA ALA A 24 6.02 -6.30 3.93
C ALA A 24 6.90 -5.13 3.47
N SER A 25 6.40 -4.38 2.52
CA SER A 25 6.94 -3.08 2.17
C SER A 25 5.76 -2.13 2.11
N ALA A 26 5.85 -1.01 2.82
CA ALA A 26 4.96 0.11 2.61
C ALA A 26 4.91 0.35 1.10
N THR A 27 3.77 0.11 0.48
CA THR A 27 3.61 0.33 -0.95
C THR A 27 3.70 1.83 -1.19
N ALA A 28 4.83 2.25 -1.75
CA ALA A 28 4.98 3.62 -2.23
C ALA A 28 3.85 3.91 -3.22
N SER A 29 3.32 5.12 -3.18
CA SER A 29 2.34 5.58 -4.17
C SER A 29 2.93 5.40 -5.57
N GLN A 30 2.12 4.94 -6.51
CA GLN A 30 2.50 4.80 -7.92
C GLN A 30 1.34 5.22 -8.81
N LEU A 31 1.64 5.68 -9.99
CA LEU A 31 0.67 5.98 -11.04
C LEU A 31 0.97 5.11 -12.26
N ILE A 32 -0.05 4.45 -12.78
CA ILE A 32 0.05 3.62 -13.98
C ILE A 32 -0.63 4.37 -15.11
N LEU A 33 0.13 4.61 -16.17
CA LEU A 33 -0.33 5.24 -17.40
C LEU A 33 -0.53 4.17 -18.46
N THR A 34 -1.59 4.35 -19.25
CA THR A 34 -1.80 3.56 -20.46
C THR A 34 -2.24 4.50 -21.59
N TRP A 35 -1.89 4.19 -22.82
CA TRP A 35 -2.26 4.96 -24.00
C TRP A 35 -2.53 4.06 -25.20
N ASP A 36 -3.21 4.58 -26.19
CA ASP A 36 -3.42 3.91 -27.46
C ASP A 36 -2.24 4.22 -28.38
N ASP A 37 -1.63 3.20 -28.96
CA ASP A 37 -0.61 3.36 -29.97
C ASP A 37 -1.26 3.58 -31.34
N ASN A 38 -0.97 4.73 -31.94
CA ASN A 38 -1.43 5.08 -33.28
C ASN A 38 -0.26 5.32 -34.24
N SER A 39 0.96 5.01 -33.81
CA SER A 39 2.15 5.09 -34.66
C SER A 39 2.46 3.73 -35.30
N THR A 40 3.32 3.70 -36.27
CA THR A 40 3.71 2.49 -36.99
C THR A 40 5.19 2.46 -37.30
N ASN A 41 5.93 3.49 -36.88
CA ASN A 41 7.34 3.68 -37.20
C ASN A 41 8.16 4.27 -36.04
N GLU A 42 7.58 4.24 -34.84
CA GLU A 42 8.25 4.68 -33.62
C GLU A 42 9.28 3.65 -33.15
N THR A 43 10.27 4.13 -32.43
CA THR A 43 11.24 3.30 -31.69
C THR A 43 10.95 3.32 -30.18
N GLY A 44 9.94 4.09 -29.76
CA GLY A 44 9.49 4.16 -28.39
C GLY A 44 8.60 5.37 -28.11
N PHE A 45 8.25 5.52 -26.84
CA PHE A 45 7.44 6.62 -26.34
C PHE A 45 8.18 7.36 -25.22
N SER A 46 8.17 8.69 -25.27
CA SER A 46 8.65 9.60 -24.22
C SER A 46 7.47 10.00 -23.35
N VAL A 47 7.59 9.81 -22.03
CA VAL A 47 6.61 10.14 -21.02
C VAL A 47 7.05 11.38 -20.26
N GLU A 48 6.22 12.41 -20.29
CA GLU A 48 6.47 13.66 -19.57
C GLU A 48 5.43 13.85 -18.47
N ARG A 49 5.89 14.36 -17.34
CA ARG A 49 5.08 14.63 -16.14
C ARG A 49 5.22 16.08 -15.70
N SER A 50 4.11 16.67 -15.25
CA SER A 50 4.13 17.90 -14.47
C SER A 50 3.52 17.68 -13.09
N THR A 51 3.92 18.48 -12.11
CA THR A 51 3.26 18.54 -10.80
C THR A 51 2.18 19.63 -10.87
N GLY A 52 0.93 19.21 -10.69
CA GLY A 52 -0.24 20.05 -10.90
C GLY A 52 -0.55 20.32 -12.38
N ALA A 53 -1.73 20.87 -12.64
CA ALA A 53 -2.24 21.09 -13.99
C ALA A 53 -1.48 22.20 -14.76
N THR A 54 -0.81 23.09 -14.06
CA THR A 54 -0.10 24.26 -14.62
C THR A 54 1.42 24.16 -14.49
N GLY A 55 1.93 23.02 -14.04
CA GLY A 55 3.36 22.77 -13.88
C GLY A 55 4.08 22.63 -15.22
N VAL A 56 5.40 22.78 -15.18
CA VAL A 56 6.25 22.49 -16.33
C VAL A 56 6.33 20.98 -16.52
N PHE A 57 6.18 20.53 -17.76
CA PHE A 57 6.36 19.12 -18.13
C PHE A 57 7.84 18.81 -18.27
N GLU A 58 8.27 17.74 -17.60
CA GLU A 58 9.62 17.19 -17.68
C GLU A 58 9.54 15.71 -18.03
N GLU A 59 10.48 15.23 -18.81
CA GLU A 59 10.56 13.80 -19.13
C GLU A 59 10.91 13.00 -17.88
N VAL A 60 10.07 12.01 -17.56
CA VAL A 60 10.25 11.12 -16.39
C VAL A 60 10.63 9.70 -16.80
N GLY A 61 10.58 9.40 -18.08
CA GLY A 61 10.99 8.12 -18.65
C GLY A 61 10.40 7.87 -20.01
N GLY A 62 10.61 6.65 -20.49
CA GLY A 62 10.09 6.22 -21.77
C GLY A 62 9.93 4.71 -21.85
N THR A 63 9.33 4.27 -22.96
CA THR A 63 9.12 2.85 -23.25
C THR A 63 9.69 2.51 -24.62
N GLY A 64 9.86 1.23 -24.89
CA GLY A 64 10.22 0.75 -26.24
C GLY A 64 9.04 0.80 -27.21
N PRO A 65 9.26 0.35 -28.49
CA PRO A 65 8.21 0.30 -29.49
C PRO A 65 7.07 -0.61 -29.02
N ASP A 66 5.84 -0.31 -29.43
CA ASP A 66 4.60 -1.06 -29.13
C ASP A 66 4.29 -1.20 -27.62
N VAL A 67 5.06 -0.59 -26.70
CA VAL A 67 4.81 -0.65 -25.26
C VAL A 67 3.99 0.56 -24.83
N THR A 68 2.74 0.33 -24.49
CA THR A 68 1.72 1.35 -24.19
C THR A 68 1.41 1.50 -22.70
N THR A 69 2.31 1.09 -21.84
CA THR A 69 2.15 1.21 -20.39
C THR A 69 3.43 1.70 -19.72
N TYR A 70 3.29 2.64 -18.79
CA TYR A 70 4.38 3.15 -17.97
C TYR A 70 3.95 3.23 -16.50
N VAL A 71 4.83 2.83 -15.59
CA VAL A 71 4.59 2.90 -14.14
C VAL A 71 5.51 3.95 -13.55
N ASP A 72 4.93 5.02 -13.05
CA ASP A 72 5.68 6.06 -12.32
C ASP A 72 5.63 5.75 -10.82
N VAL A 73 6.76 5.38 -10.26
CA VAL A 73 6.97 5.12 -8.83
C VAL A 73 7.60 6.29 -8.10
N ALA A 74 8.00 7.34 -8.83
CA ALA A 74 8.65 8.53 -8.27
C ALA A 74 7.61 9.63 -8.00
N VAL A 75 6.51 9.28 -7.35
CA VAL A 75 5.40 10.17 -7.03
C VAL A 75 5.26 10.32 -5.51
N ALA A 76 4.98 11.54 -5.05
CA ALA A 76 4.66 11.83 -3.65
C ALA A 76 3.17 11.59 -3.37
N ASP A 77 2.83 11.35 -2.10
CA ASP A 77 1.45 11.21 -1.66
C ASP A 77 0.68 12.55 -1.75
N ALA A 78 -0.64 12.46 -1.84
CA ALA A 78 -1.56 13.60 -1.88
C ALA A 78 -1.19 14.65 -2.93
N THR A 79 -0.56 14.24 -4.02
CA THR A 79 -0.03 15.14 -5.04
C THR A 79 -0.68 14.86 -6.38
N THR A 80 -1.12 15.92 -7.08
CA THR A 80 -1.65 15.81 -8.42
C THR A 80 -0.51 15.86 -9.43
N TYR A 81 -0.48 14.87 -10.31
CA TYR A 81 0.43 14.80 -11.44
C TYR A 81 -0.36 14.74 -12.73
N CYS A 82 0.17 15.43 -13.74
CA CYS A 82 -0.37 15.40 -15.09
C CYS A 82 0.67 14.84 -16.05
N TYR A 83 0.24 14.04 -17.00
CA TYR A 83 1.10 13.34 -17.93
C TYR A 83 0.67 13.61 -19.37
N ARG A 84 1.66 13.56 -20.26
CA ARG A 84 1.49 13.50 -21.71
C ARG A 84 2.55 12.59 -22.29
N VAL A 85 2.26 12.00 -23.43
CA VAL A 85 3.15 11.05 -24.10
C VAL A 85 3.28 11.47 -25.57
N ARG A 86 4.45 11.22 -26.14
CA ARG A 86 4.68 11.31 -27.57
C ARG A 86 5.52 10.14 -28.05
N ALA A 87 5.26 9.69 -29.26
CA ALA A 87 6.11 8.72 -29.94
C ALA A 87 7.40 9.40 -30.42
N PHE A 88 8.47 8.63 -30.54
CA PHE A 88 9.71 9.10 -31.14
C PHE A 88 10.38 8.01 -31.99
N ASN A 89 11.18 8.44 -32.95
CA ASN A 89 12.11 7.60 -33.67
C ASN A 89 13.47 8.33 -33.80
N ALA A 90 14.38 7.81 -34.60
CA ALA A 90 15.74 8.38 -34.75
C ALA A 90 15.77 9.80 -35.29
N THR A 91 14.72 10.29 -35.90
CA THR A 91 14.69 11.55 -36.66
C THR A 91 13.69 12.58 -36.14
N GLU A 92 12.64 12.17 -35.47
CA GLU A 92 11.52 13.04 -35.10
C GLU A 92 10.71 12.57 -33.90
N TYR A 93 9.88 13.46 -33.36
CA TYR A 93 8.84 13.21 -32.35
C TYR A 93 7.47 13.46 -32.98
N SER A 94 6.49 12.70 -32.55
CA SER A 94 5.09 13.00 -32.82
C SER A 94 4.63 14.23 -32.03
N ASP A 95 3.43 14.71 -32.33
CA ASP A 95 2.69 15.59 -31.44
C ASP A 95 2.43 14.86 -30.07
N TYR A 96 2.16 15.65 -29.05
CA TYR A 96 1.79 15.10 -27.77
C TYR A 96 0.37 14.52 -27.77
N SER A 97 0.16 13.50 -26.98
CA SER A 97 -1.17 13.06 -26.62
C SER A 97 -1.99 14.15 -25.90
N ASN A 98 -3.24 13.87 -25.58
CA ASN A 98 -3.94 14.64 -24.56
C ASN A 98 -3.17 14.62 -23.22
N THR A 99 -3.37 15.64 -22.40
CA THR A 99 -2.91 15.63 -21.02
C THR A 99 -3.96 14.91 -20.15
N ALA A 100 -3.49 14.03 -19.28
CA ALA A 100 -4.33 13.36 -18.29
C ALA A 100 -3.71 13.51 -16.89
N CYS A 101 -4.54 13.80 -15.88
CA CYS A 101 -4.08 14.07 -14.52
C CYS A 101 -4.70 13.08 -13.53
N ALA A 102 -3.93 12.73 -12.51
CA ALA A 102 -4.39 11.97 -11.38
C ALA A 102 -3.74 12.47 -10.08
N THR A 103 -4.46 12.30 -8.97
CA THR A 103 -3.94 12.65 -7.64
C THR A 103 -3.64 11.36 -6.89
N THR A 104 -2.43 11.24 -6.37
CA THR A 104 -2.05 10.13 -5.49
C THR A 104 -2.82 10.21 -4.17
N PRO A 105 -3.19 9.08 -3.55
CA PRO A 105 -3.87 9.10 -2.27
C PRO A 105 -2.98 9.68 -1.18
N GLN A 106 -3.60 10.36 -0.21
CA GLN A 106 -2.95 10.64 1.07
C GLN A 106 -2.82 9.34 1.85
N VAL A 107 -1.66 9.06 2.44
CA VAL A 107 -1.46 7.91 3.31
C VAL A 107 -1.12 8.32 4.73
N PHE A 108 -1.47 7.46 5.70
CA PHE A 108 -1.15 7.65 7.12
C PHE A 108 -0.58 6.38 7.72
N GLY A 109 0.31 6.56 8.70
CA GLY A 109 0.88 5.46 9.47
C GLY A 109 -0.11 4.92 10.51
N LEU A 110 -0.16 3.60 10.63
CA LEU A 110 -0.76 2.88 11.75
C LEU A 110 0.36 2.11 12.46
N ALA A 111 0.53 2.34 13.75
CA ALA A 111 1.50 1.64 14.58
C ALA A 111 0.80 0.87 15.71
N VAL A 112 1.30 -0.33 16.01
CA VAL A 112 0.84 -1.15 17.13
C VAL A 112 1.99 -1.40 18.08
N ALA A 113 1.86 -0.96 19.34
CA ALA A 113 2.78 -1.33 20.41
C ALA A 113 2.29 -2.60 21.11
N LYS A 114 3.16 -3.57 21.32
CA LYS A 114 2.87 -4.73 22.18
C LYS A 114 3.38 -4.47 23.59
N ILE A 115 2.56 -4.70 24.59
CA ILE A 115 2.88 -4.54 26.02
C ILE A 115 2.48 -5.78 26.81
N GLY A 116 2.92 -5.83 28.07
CA GLY A 116 2.67 -6.94 29.01
C GLY A 116 3.82 -7.94 29.05
N ALA A 117 3.71 -8.92 29.95
CA ALA A 117 4.73 -9.95 30.16
C ALA A 117 4.59 -11.14 29.20
N GLY A 118 3.45 -11.27 28.53
CA GLY A 118 3.18 -12.28 27.52
C GLY A 118 3.69 -11.89 26.13
N SER A 119 3.39 -12.73 25.16
CA SER A 119 3.74 -12.52 23.75
C SER A 119 2.60 -12.92 22.81
N GLY A 120 2.66 -12.42 21.59
CA GLY A 120 1.66 -12.71 20.56
C GLY A 120 1.99 -12.00 19.27
N THR A 121 1.16 -12.23 18.26
CA THR A 121 1.22 -11.58 16.96
C THR A 121 -0.02 -10.74 16.72
N VAL A 122 0.14 -9.67 15.92
CA VAL A 122 -0.97 -8.88 15.41
C VAL A 122 -0.84 -8.82 13.89
N ILE A 123 -1.94 -9.08 13.20
CA ILE A 123 -2.03 -8.96 11.74
C ILE A 123 -3.14 -8.00 11.36
N SER A 124 -2.97 -7.32 10.24
CA SER A 124 -3.99 -6.42 9.68
C SER A 124 -4.66 -6.98 8.44
N THR A 125 -5.89 -6.54 8.21
CA THR A 125 -6.63 -6.69 6.96
C THR A 125 -7.20 -5.31 6.58
N PRO A 126 -6.82 -4.69 5.43
CA PRO A 126 -5.83 -5.19 4.46
C PRO A 126 -4.44 -5.41 5.07
N ASP A 127 -3.62 -6.19 4.35
CA ASP A 127 -2.24 -6.47 4.76
C ASP A 127 -1.43 -5.17 4.91
N GLY A 128 -0.47 -5.17 5.81
CA GLY A 128 0.40 -4.00 6.09
C GLY A 128 1.04 -4.06 7.47
N ILE A 129 0.42 -4.79 8.41
CA ILE A 129 0.98 -5.05 9.73
C ILE A 129 1.05 -6.55 9.97
N ILE A 130 2.25 -7.03 10.29
CA ILE A 130 2.51 -8.38 10.81
C ILE A 130 3.41 -8.18 12.03
N CYS A 131 2.78 -7.90 13.17
CA CYS A 131 3.49 -7.54 14.40
C CYS A 131 4.07 -8.77 15.10
N GLY A 132 5.16 -9.14 14.68
CA GLY A 132 6.14 -10.12 15.07
C GLY A 132 7.47 -9.70 14.44
N SER A 133 7.42 -9.18 13.22
CA SER A 133 8.54 -8.58 12.48
C SER A 133 8.36 -7.07 12.22
N SER A 134 7.16 -6.61 11.90
CA SER A 134 6.85 -5.19 11.68
C SER A 134 5.52 -4.84 12.35
N CYS A 135 5.56 -3.92 13.30
CA CYS A 135 4.39 -3.45 14.04
C CYS A 135 3.86 -2.09 13.54
N SER A 136 4.22 -1.71 12.33
CA SER A 136 3.72 -0.49 11.69
C SER A 136 3.50 -0.72 10.20
N GLY A 137 2.53 -0.03 9.65
CA GLY A 137 2.21 -0.01 8.22
C GLY A 137 1.63 1.35 7.83
N THR A 138 1.56 1.62 6.52
CA THR A 138 0.92 2.81 5.97
C THR A 138 -0.31 2.40 5.18
N PHE A 139 -1.37 3.18 5.28
CA PHE A 139 -2.65 2.92 4.63
C PHE A 139 -3.21 4.20 4.01
N PRO A 140 -3.87 4.12 2.86
CA PRO A 140 -4.59 5.25 2.28
C PRO A 140 -5.62 5.82 3.26
N SER A 141 -5.80 7.13 3.24
CA SER A 141 -6.83 7.81 4.00
C SER A 141 -8.21 7.23 3.69
N GLY A 142 -9.01 7.00 4.71
CA GLY A 142 -10.34 6.38 4.61
C GLY A 142 -10.31 4.84 4.63
N THR A 143 -9.14 4.20 4.63
CA THR A 143 -9.06 2.74 4.72
C THR A 143 -9.56 2.25 6.08
N SER A 144 -10.47 1.27 6.06
CA SER A 144 -10.89 0.52 7.25
C SER A 144 -9.94 -0.65 7.46
N VAL A 145 -9.15 -0.61 8.54
CA VAL A 145 -8.17 -1.64 8.89
C VAL A 145 -8.69 -2.45 10.06
N ILE A 146 -8.73 -3.77 9.89
CA ILE A 146 -9.09 -4.73 10.95
C ILE A 146 -7.81 -5.34 11.49
N LEU A 147 -7.60 -5.23 12.81
CA LEU A 147 -6.47 -5.82 13.51
C LEU A 147 -6.94 -7.05 14.30
N ASN A 148 -6.23 -8.16 14.13
CA ASN A 148 -6.44 -9.40 14.88
C ASN A 148 -5.20 -9.70 15.70
N ALA A 149 -5.39 -9.92 17.01
CA ALA A 149 -4.34 -10.31 17.93
C ALA A 149 -4.45 -11.82 18.26
N THR A 150 -3.34 -12.52 18.14
CA THR A 150 -3.23 -13.96 18.47
C THR A 150 -2.16 -14.14 19.51
N PRO A 151 -2.50 -14.57 20.75
CA PRO A 151 -1.51 -14.84 21.78
C PRO A 151 -0.65 -16.06 21.43
N ALA A 152 0.62 -16.02 21.82
CA ALA A 152 1.52 -17.18 21.77
C ALA A 152 1.21 -18.18 22.88
N ASN A 153 1.78 -19.38 22.77
CA ASN A 153 1.64 -20.40 23.82
C ASN A 153 2.11 -19.86 25.17
N GLY A 154 1.32 -20.08 26.22
CA GLY A 154 1.59 -19.59 27.56
C GLY A 154 1.28 -18.09 27.75
N SER A 155 0.61 -17.48 26.79
CA SER A 155 0.19 -16.08 26.85
C SER A 155 -1.32 -15.94 26.64
N THR A 156 -1.88 -14.84 27.11
CA THR A 156 -3.27 -14.45 26.91
C THR A 156 -3.30 -13.03 26.35
N PHE A 157 -4.12 -12.78 25.33
CA PHE A 157 -4.40 -11.42 24.86
C PHE A 157 -5.39 -10.77 25.84
N THR A 158 -4.99 -9.69 26.49
CA THR A 158 -5.78 -9.01 27.52
C THR A 158 -6.53 -7.81 27.00
N GLY A 159 -6.19 -7.32 25.81
CA GLY A 159 -7.01 -6.32 25.12
C GLY A 159 -6.25 -5.29 24.33
N TRP A 160 -7.04 -4.53 23.60
CA TRP A 160 -6.63 -3.33 22.85
C TRP A 160 -6.80 -2.08 23.69
N SER A 161 -5.95 -1.07 23.43
CA SER A 161 -6.16 0.30 23.88
C SER A 161 -5.65 1.31 22.85
N GLY A 162 -6.30 2.49 22.82
CA GLY A 162 -6.02 3.57 21.88
C GLY A 162 -7.12 3.70 20.82
N GLU A 163 -7.28 4.93 20.31
CA GLU A 163 -8.37 5.30 19.42
C GLU A 163 -9.72 4.77 19.93
N ASN A 164 -10.50 4.15 19.07
CA ASN A 164 -11.78 3.55 19.45
C ASN A 164 -11.68 2.02 19.68
N CYS A 165 -10.46 1.50 19.92
CA CYS A 165 -10.22 0.08 20.15
C CYS A 165 -10.19 -0.24 21.65
N ALA A 166 -11.00 -1.22 22.04
CA ALA A 166 -11.05 -1.74 23.40
C ALA A 166 -11.49 -3.23 23.40
N GLY A 167 -11.22 -3.93 24.51
CA GLY A 167 -11.59 -5.33 24.65
C GLY A 167 -10.67 -6.29 23.90
N THR A 168 -11.07 -7.56 23.81
CA THR A 168 -10.24 -8.66 23.31
C THR A 168 -10.62 -9.19 21.92
N GLY A 169 -11.67 -8.64 21.32
CA GLY A 169 -12.08 -8.97 19.96
C GLY A 169 -11.21 -8.29 18.88
N PRO A 170 -11.52 -8.52 17.60
CA PRO A 170 -10.90 -7.77 16.51
C PRO A 170 -11.11 -6.27 16.68
N CYS A 171 -10.08 -5.48 16.39
CA CYS A 171 -10.16 -4.03 16.41
C CYS A 171 -10.28 -3.47 14.99
N THR A 172 -11.29 -2.64 14.73
CA THR A 172 -11.47 -1.97 13.43
C THR A 172 -11.21 -0.49 13.58
N VAL A 173 -10.28 0.02 12.76
CA VAL A 173 -9.88 1.45 12.75
C VAL A 173 -10.02 2.00 11.33
N THR A 174 -10.67 3.16 11.20
CA THR A 174 -10.67 3.92 9.95
C THR A 174 -9.51 4.91 9.96
N ILE A 175 -8.60 4.78 9.01
CA ILE A 175 -7.38 5.59 8.93
C ILE A 175 -7.69 6.96 8.36
N THR A 176 -7.72 7.99 9.20
CA THR A 176 -7.92 9.38 8.81
C THR A 176 -6.77 10.30 9.21
N SER A 177 -5.86 9.78 10.04
CA SER A 177 -4.63 10.43 10.51
C SER A 177 -3.63 9.36 10.96
N ALA A 178 -2.42 9.78 11.30
CA ALA A 178 -1.45 8.87 11.94
C ALA A 178 -2.02 8.34 13.26
N THR A 179 -2.07 7.02 13.39
CA THR A 179 -2.75 6.31 14.46
C THR A 179 -1.79 5.39 15.21
N ALA A 180 -1.89 5.36 16.54
CA ALA A 180 -1.14 4.45 17.38
C ALA A 180 -2.08 3.68 18.32
N LEU A 181 -1.89 2.36 18.37
CA LEU A 181 -2.66 1.43 19.19
C LEU A 181 -1.74 0.59 20.05
N THR A 182 -2.30 0.03 21.12
CA THR A 182 -1.58 -0.91 21.99
C THR A 182 -2.32 -2.24 22.04
N ALA A 183 -1.57 -3.34 21.92
CA ALA A 183 -2.02 -4.70 22.11
C ALA A 183 -1.35 -5.28 23.37
N ALA A 184 -2.13 -5.59 24.39
CA ALA A 184 -1.64 -6.11 25.65
C ALA A 184 -1.67 -7.64 25.66
N PHE A 185 -0.54 -8.28 25.98
CA PHE A 185 -0.39 -9.71 26.13
C PHE A 185 0.23 -10.02 27.51
N ASP A 186 -0.46 -10.82 28.32
CA ASP A 186 0.05 -11.24 29.62
C ASP A 186 0.34 -12.74 29.63
N MET A 187 1.12 -13.17 30.59
CA MET A 187 1.32 -14.60 30.82
C MET A 187 -0.01 -15.25 31.15
N ALA A 188 -0.30 -16.39 30.53
CA ALA A 188 -1.47 -17.17 30.89
C ALA A 188 -1.29 -17.65 32.33
N PRO A 189 -2.36 -17.66 33.17
CA PRO A 189 -2.27 -18.24 34.52
C PRO A 189 -1.82 -19.70 34.43
N GLU A 190 -0.79 -20.03 35.19
CA GLU A 190 -0.38 -21.44 35.29
C GLU A 190 -1.57 -22.29 35.76
N SER A 191 -1.93 -23.29 34.96
CA SER A 191 -2.89 -24.27 35.38
C SER A 191 -2.25 -25.05 36.54
N LEU A 192 -2.63 -24.72 37.79
CA LEU A 192 -2.28 -25.49 38.95
C LEU A 192 -2.94 -26.87 38.79
N THR A 193 -2.31 -27.75 38.05
CA THR A 193 -2.61 -29.17 38.13
C THR A 193 -2.25 -29.64 39.55
N ARG A 194 -3.26 -29.64 40.39
CA ARG A 194 -3.14 -30.21 41.76
C ARG A 194 -2.57 -31.63 41.62
N PRO A 195 -1.38 -31.90 42.22
CA PRO A 195 -0.85 -33.24 42.18
C PRO A 195 -1.89 -34.20 42.82
N SER A 196 -2.20 -35.26 42.09
CA SER A 196 -3.10 -36.29 42.56
C SER A 196 -2.58 -36.81 43.91
N PRO A 197 -3.41 -36.93 44.96
CA PRO A 197 -2.93 -37.45 46.23
C PRO A 197 -2.40 -38.86 46.01
N LEU A 198 -1.12 -39.08 46.38
CA LEU A 198 -0.49 -40.39 46.41
C LEU A 198 -1.35 -41.32 47.29
N HIS A 199 -1.98 -42.29 46.65
CA HIS A 199 -2.69 -43.36 47.34
C HIS A 199 -1.62 -44.20 48.04
N LYS A 200 -1.44 -43.99 49.35
CA LYS A 200 -0.66 -44.92 50.20
C LYS A 200 -1.48 -46.18 50.31
N SER A 201 -1.06 -47.24 49.65
CA SER A 201 -1.47 -48.61 49.96
C SER A 201 -0.81 -49.05 51.26
N VAL A 202 -1.62 -49.49 52.22
CA VAL A 202 -1.26 -50.17 53.47
C VAL A 202 -1.06 -51.64 53.18
#